data_51f1e53758c7e93d9b050eac74ebf45c
#
_entry.id   51f1e53758c7e93d9b050eac74ebf45c
#
_cell.length_a   1.000
_cell.length_b   1.000
_cell.length_c   1.000
_cell.angle_alpha   90.00
_cell.angle_beta   90.00
_cell.angle_gamma   90.00
#
_symmetry.space_group_name_H-M   'P 1'
#
loop_
_entity.id
_entity.type
_entity.pdbx_description
1 polymer ?
#
loop_
_entity_poly.entity_id
_entity_poly.type
_entity_poly.pdbx_seq_one_letter_code
_entity_poly.pdbx_strand_id
1 'polypeptide(L)'
;MIIAHQSGPEPCAIIAAMHVDLLRLALGLYFVGFAHSVLTALNKKQTMFRPALAAVSAGFVLHVASIVLRAMDVRYLPLTQRYEAFSFFGALAALGFLIAYAKYRIAPLSVFAFPLIFIMTFVANLFYDPSPAIPDVLRSNWLYIHTPLIFLGYAALFIAFAAATMYLIQEHALKSKHPVRFYNWLPSLEICDDLAYKSLAIGFPLITLGIMTGALWAQAVWGVWARDAKVLFSFLTWLVYLLLIFYRLIAGWRGRKAAYLSIVGFIGVLVTFLGTNYFGGPHTFQ
;
A
#
# COMPACT_ATOMS: atom_id res chain seq x y z
N MET A 1 -46.14 0.78 -36.17
CA MET A 1 -44.75 0.32 -36.35
C MET A 1 -43.86 1.27 -35.53
N ILE A 2 -43.66 0.97 -34.26
CA ILE A 2 -42.88 1.79 -33.32
C ILE A 2 -41.43 1.33 -33.46
N ILE A 3 -40.60 2.19 -34.06
CA ILE A 3 -39.16 1.97 -34.15
C ILE A 3 -38.61 2.24 -32.75
N ALA A 4 -38.27 1.16 -32.02
CA ALA A 4 -37.51 1.25 -30.76
C ALA A 4 -36.13 1.82 -31.13
N HIS A 5 -35.88 3.07 -30.75
CA HIS A 5 -34.56 3.67 -30.75
C HIS A 5 -33.76 2.91 -29.71
N GLN A 6 -32.89 1.99 -30.12
CA GLN A 6 -31.84 1.46 -29.29
C GLN A 6 -30.86 2.61 -29.05
N SER A 7 -31.08 3.36 -27.95
CA SER A 7 -30.08 4.25 -27.40
C SER A 7 -28.91 3.37 -26.95
N GLY A 8 -27.76 3.55 -27.57
CA GLY A 8 -26.52 2.91 -27.13
C GLY A 8 -26.26 3.23 -25.66
N PRO A 9 -25.43 2.46 -24.97
CA PRO A 9 -25.18 2.67 -23.56
C PRO A 9 -24.72 4.11 -23.32
N GLU A 10 -25.34 4.78 -22.33
CA GLU A 10 -24.99 6.13 -21.91
C GLU A 10 -23.46 6.24 -21.72
N PRO A 11 -22.80 7.35 -22.12
CA PRO A 11 -21.35 7.52 -22.01
C PRO A 11 -20.81 7.24 -20.59
N CYS A 12 -21.62 7.52 -19.59
CA CYS A 12 -21.31 7.26 -18.17
C CYS A 12 -21.21 5.75 -17.88
N ALA A 13 -22.09 4.93 -18.45
CA ALA A 13 -22.04 3.47 -18.27
C ALA A 13 -20.81 2.85 -18.94
N ILE A 14 -20.34 3.40 -20.05
CA ILE A 14 -19.13 2.96 -20.74
C ILE A 14 -17.89 3.25 -19.87
N ILE A 15 -17.78 4.46 -19.32
CA ILE A 15 -16.66 4.84 -18.44
C ILE A 15 -16.66 3.99 -17.17
N ALA A 16 -17.85 3.76 -16.58
CA ALA A 16 -18.00 2.92 -15.39
C ALA A 16 -17.58 1.47 -15.64
N ALA A 17 -17.87 0.88 -16.78
CA ALA A 17 -17.40 -0.46 -17.14
C ALA A 17 -15.88 -0.47 -17.37
N MET A 18 -15.36 0.54 -18.08
CA MET A 18 -13.98 0.61 -18.53
C MET A 18 -12.98 0.68 -17.37
N HIS A 19 -13.27 1.42 -16.29
CA HIS A 19 -12.34 1.50 -15.15
C HIS A 19 -12.20 0.16 -14.41
N VAL A 20 -13.29 -0.63 -14.32
CA VAL A 20 -13.25 -1.96 -13.69
C VAL A 20 -12.46 -2.95 -14.54
N ASP A 21 -12.66 -2.92 -15.86
CA ASP A 21 -11.91 -3.82 -16.75
C ASP A 21 -10.41 -3.50 -16.74
N LEU A 22 -10.03 -2.23 -16.68
CA LEU A 22 -8.63 -1.84 -16.50
C LEU A 22 -8.06 -2.33 -15.16
N LEU A 23 -8.84 -2.26 -14.07
CA LEU A 23 -8.42 -2.78 -12.77
C LEU A 23 -8.23 -4.30 -12.81
N ARG A 24 -9.11 -5.03 -13.48
CA ARG A 24 -8.99 -6.49 -13.68
C ARG A 24 -7.78 -6.86 -14.52
N LEU A 25 -7.51 -6.11 -15.59
CA LEU A 25 -6.30 -6.30 -16.41
C LEU A 25 -5.04 -6.02 -15.61
N ALA A 26 -5.03 -4.95 -14.81
CA ALA A 26 -3.94 -4.64 -13.89
C ALA A 26 -3.71 -5.78 -12.89
N LEU A 27 -4.79 -6.34 -12.32
CA LEU A 27 -4.72 -7.49 -11.43
C LEU A 27 -4.07 -8.70 -12.10
N GLY A 28 -4.46 -9.01 -13.34
CA GLY A 28 -3.84 -10.09 -14.14
C GLY A 28 -2.35 -9.87 -14.34
N LEU A 29 -1.94 -8.64 -14.67
CA LEU A 29 -0.52 -8.28 -14.84
C LEU A 29 0.24 -8.35 -13.51
N TYR A 30 -0.35 -7.95 -12.39
CA TYR A 30 0.25 -8.09 -11.07
C TYR A 30 0.42 -9.55 -10.66
N PHE A 31 -0.54 -10.42 -11.02
CA PHE A 31 -0.40 -11.87 -10.84
C PHE A 31 0.77 -12.44 -11.64
N VAL A 32 0.87 -12.08 -12.93
CA VAL A 32 2.00 -12.48 -13.79
C VAL A 32 3.32 -11.99 -13.21
N GLY A 33 3.38 -10.72 -12.79
CA GLY A 33 4.55 -10.14 -12.13
C GLY A 33 4.94 -10.90 -10.87
N PHE A 34 3.97 -11.22 -10.02
CA PHE A 34 4.17 -12.01 -8.80
C PHE A 34 4.70 -13.41 -9.11
N ALA A 35 4.06 -14.14 -10.03
CA ALA A 35 4.50 -15.48 -10.42
C ALA A 35 5.93 -15.47 -10.96
N HIS A 36 6.27 -14.53 -11.86
CA HIS A 36 7.64 -14.37 -12.37
C HIS A 36 8.64 -13.96 -11.29
N SER A 37 8.24 -13.15 -10.31
CA SER A 37 9.11 -12.81 -9.16
C SER A 37 9.44 -14.04 -8.34
N VAL A 38 8.46 -14.89 -8.04
CA VAL A 38 8.68 -16.17 -7.33
C VAL A 38 9.59 -17.09 -8.14
N LEU A 39 9.34 -17.23 -9.44
CA LEU A 39 10.19 -18.03 -10.33
C LEU A 39 11.63 -17.51 -10.38
N THR A 40 11.82 -16.18 -10.40
CA THR A 40 13.13 -15.54 -10.34
C THR A 40 13.86 -15.88 -9.04
N ALA A 41 13.15 -15.84 -7.92
CA ALA A 41 13.67 -16.17 -6.60
C ALA A 41 14.10 -17.65 -6.52
N LEU A 42 13.28 -18.57 -7.04
CA LEU A 42 13.56 -20.01 -7.04
C LEU A 42 14.74 -20.36 -7.93
N ASN A 43 14.83 -19.75 -9.13
CA ASN A 43 15.87 -20.06 -10.13
C ASN A 43 17.15 -19.22 -9.97
N LYS A 44 17.16 -18.17 -9.13
CA LYS A 44 18.29 -17.24 -8.89
C LYS A 44 18.82 -16.54 -10.15
N LYS A 45 18.03 -16.47 -11.23
CA LYS A 45 18.43 -15.84 -12.49
C LYS A 45 17.84 -14.44 -12.58
N GLN A 46 18.66 -13.41 -12.36
CA GLN A 46 18.21 -12.01 -12.44
C GLN A 46 17.64 -11.62 -13.81
N THR A 47 18.05 -12.29 -14.88
CA THR A 47 17.48 -12.07 -16.22
C THR A 47 15.98 -12.38 -16.30
N MET A 48 15.51 -13.34 -15.47
CA MET A 48 14.08 -13.69 -15.37
C MET A 48 13.24 -12.64 -14.65
N PHE A 49 13.86 -11.64 -14.02
CA PHE A 49 13.15 -10.56 -13.33
C PHE A 49 12.60 -9.49 -14.29
N ARG A 50 13.18 -9.34 -15.48
CA ARG A 50 12.72 -8.34 -16.46
C ARG A 50 11.24 -8.49 -16.84
N PRO A 51 10.71 -9.69 -17.13
CA PRO A 51 9.26 -9.86 -17.37
C PRO A 51 8.40 -9.49 -16.16
N ALA A 52 8.85 -9.83 -14.94
CA ALA A 52 8.16 -9.46 -13.72
C ALA A 52 8.06 -7.94 -13.56
N LEU A 53 9.17 -7.24 -13.80
CA LEU A 53 9.19 -5.77 -13.74
C LEU A 53 8.32 -5.13 -14.82
N ALA A 54 8.38 -5.66 -16.06
CA ALA A 54 7.55 -5.16 -17.16
C ALA A 54 6.05 -5.35 -16.86
N ALA A 55 5.65 -6.53 -16.36
CA ALA A 55 4.28 -6.82 -16.00
C ALA A 55 3.76 -5.90 -14.89
N VAL A 56 4.53 -5.69 -13.81
CA VAL A 56 4.12 -4.79 -12.73
C VAL A 56 4.09 -3.33 -13.18
N SER A 57 5.03 -2.89 -14.02
CA SER A 57 5.01 -1.52 -14.57
C SER A 57 3.81 -1.28 -15.46
N ALA A 58 3.49 -2.21 -16.37
CA ALA A 58 2.30 -2.12 -17.21
C ALA A 58 1.02 -2.19 -16.38
N GLY A 59 0.97 -3.11 -15.39
CA GLY A 59 -0.13 -3.20 -14.44
C GLY A 59 -0.33 -1.90 -13.66
N PHE A 60 0.73 -1.24 -13.23
CA PHE A 60 0.66 0.05 -12.55
C PHE A 60 0.07 1.15 -13.44
N VAL A 61 0.47 1.23 -14.70
CA VAL A 61 -0.10 2.21 -15.65
C VAL A 61 -1.59 1.99 -15.83
N LEU A 62 -2.04 0.74 -16.05
CA LEU A 62 -3.47 0.42 -16.18
C LEU A 62 -4.23 0.68 -14.87
N HIS A 63 -3.62 0.41 -13.72
CA HIS A 63 -4.21 0.66 -12.41
C HIS A 63 -4.43 2.16 -12.17
N VAL A 64 -3.43 2.99 -12.47
CA VAL A 64 -3.56 4.46 -12.39
C VAL A 64 -4.64 4.95 -13.37
N ALA A 65 -4.67 4.44 -14.60
CA ALA A 65 -5.72 4.78 -15.56
C ALA A 65 -7.12 4.41 -15.04
N SER A 66 -7.27 3.24 -14.40
CA SER A 66 -8.52 2.83 -13.73
C SER A 66 -8.94 3.83 -12.64
N ILE A 67 -8.02 4.25 -11.76
CA ILE A 67 -8.29 5.23 -10.70
C ILE A 67 -8.71 6.59 -11.30
N VAL A 68 -8.02 7.04 -12.36
CA VAL A 68 -8.34 8.31 -13.03
C VAL A 68 -9.73 8.25 -13.68
N LEU A 69 -10.06 7.18 -14.42
CA LEU A 69 -11.38 7.01 -15.02
C LEU A 69 -12.48 6.96 -13.96
N ARG A 70 -12.23 6.28 -12.83
CA ARG A 70 -13.17 6.28 -11.71
C ARG A 70 -13.36 7.68 -11.13
N ALA A 71 -12.29 8.46 -10.95
CA ALA A 71 -12.36 9.83 -10.48
C ALA A 71 -13.18 10.73 -11.45
N MET A 72 -13.05 10.51 -12.76
CA MET A 72 -13.82 11.23 -13.78
C MET A 72 -15.31 10.85 -13.76
N ASP A 73 -15.63 9.57 -13.53
CA ASP A 73 -16.97 9.03 -13.44
C ASP A 73 -17.71 9.61 -12.21
N VAL A 74 -17.10 9.50 -11.03
CA VAL A 74 -17.72 9.94 -9.77
C VAL A 74 -17.55 11.42 -9.46
N ARG A 75 -16.68 12.12 -10.18
CA ARG A 75 -16.33 13.55 -10.02
C ARG A 75 -15.80 13.93 -8.63
N TYR A 76 -15.18 12.97 -7.92
CA TYR A 76 -14.45 13.19 -6.68
C TYR A 76 -13.26 12.23 -6.62
N LEU A 77 -12.35 12.43 -5.64
CA LEU A 77 -11.23 11.51 -5.45
C LEU A 77 -11.77 10.16 -4.93
N PRO A 78 -11.55 9.03 -5.64
CA PRO A 78 -12.14 7.74 -5.30
C PRO A 78 -11.43 7.10 -4.10
N LEU A 79 -11.81 7.52 -2.89
CA LEU A 79 -11.28 7.06 -1.59
C LEU A 79 -12.40 6.85 -0.55
N THR A 80 -13.66 6.85 -1.00
CA THR A 80 -14.82 6.80 -0.11
C THR A 80 -15.29 5.38 0.18
N GLN A 81 -14.95 4.43 -0.70
CA GLN A 81 -15.39 3.05 -0.64
C GLN A 81 -14.24 2.11 -0.28
N ARG A 82 -14.59 0.92 0.24
CA ARG A 82 -13.59 -0.12 0.55
C ARG A 82 -12.73 -0.48 -0.67
N TYR A 83 -13.36 -0.75 -1.81
CA TYR A 83 -12.60 -1.13 -3.00
C TYR A 83 -11.67 -0.01 -3.48
N GLU A 84 -12.09 1.25 -3.38
CA GLU A 84 -11.28 2.42 -3.74
C GLU A 84 -10.05 2.55 -2.83
N ALA A 85 -10.24 2.34 -1.51
CA ALA A 85 -9.15 2.37 -0.54
C ALA A 85 -8.13 1.25 -0.78
N PHE A 86 -8.58 0.01 -1.04
CA PHE A 86 -7.69 -1.11 -1.36
C PHE A 86 -6.98 -0.92 -2.70
N SER A 87 -7.70 -0.44 -3.72
CA SER A 87 -7.15 -0.11 -5.04
C SER A 87 -6.06 0.96 -4.90
N PHE A 88 -6.36 2.07 -4.24
CA PHE A 88 -5.42 3.17 -4.07
C PHE A 88 -4.15 2.72 -3.30
N PHE A 89 -4.30 1.94 -2.23
CA PHE A 89 -3.16 1.41 -1.50
C PHE A 89 -2.34 0.43 -2.35
N GLY A 90 -2.97 -0.43 -3.13
CA GLY A 90 -2.29 -1.32 -4.08
C GLY A 90 -1.47 -0.55 -5.12
N ALA A 91 -2.03 0.53 -5.69
CA ALA A 91 -1.32 1.39 -6.63
C ALA A 91 -0.13 2.11 -5.97
N LEU A 92 -0.29 2.63 -4.75
CA LEU A 92 0.81 3.29 -4.01
C LEU A 92 1.90 2.30 -3.58
N ALA A 93 1.55 1.06 -3.23
CA ALA A 93 2.52 0.00 -2.96
C ALA A 93 3.33 -0.34 -4.23
N ALA A 94 2.67 -0.40 -5.40
CA ALA A 94 3.35 -0.59 -6.68
C ALA A 94 4.28 0.59 -7.01
N LEU A 95 3.82 1.83 -6.82
CA LEU A 95 4.64 3.02 -6.99
C LEU A 95 5.86 3.00 -6.07
N GLY A 96 5.66 2.72 -4.78
CA GLY A 96 6.74 2.63 -3.78
C GLY A 96 7.79 1.59 -4.18
N PHE A 97 7.35 0.41 -4.63
CA PHE A 97 8.26 -0.61 -5.18
C PHE A 97 9.03 -0.10 -6.40
N LEU A 98 8.34 0.50 -7.38
CA LEU A 98 8.97 1.00 -8.61
C LEU A 98 10.03 2.07 -8.32
N ILE A 99 9.72 3.01 -7.41
CA ILE A 99 10.68 4.05 -6.96
C ILE A 99 11.89 3.39 -6.26
N ALA A 100 11.66 2.48 -5.32
CA ALA A 100 12.72 1.78 -4.61
C ALA A 100 13.59 0.97 -5.60
N TYR A 101 12.96 0.25 -6.53
CA TYR A 101 13.69 -0.51 -7.55
C TYR A 101 14.48 0.39 -8.51
N ALA A 102 13.91 1.52 -8.95
CA ALA A 102 14.62 2.47 -9.81
C ALA A 102 15.92 2.97 -9.17
N LYS A 103 15.89 3.20 -7.85
CA LYS A 103 17.04 3.73 -7.08
C LYS A 103 18.04 2.64 -6.68
N TYR A 104 17.58 1.53 -6.15
CA TYR A 104 18.44 0.52 -5.50
C TYR A 104 18.67 -0.73 -6.37
N ARG A 105 17.86 -0.95 -7.40
CA ARG A 105 17.93 -2.12 -8.29
C ARG A 105 17.83 -3.46 -7.55
N ILE A 106 17.09 -3.51 -6.45
CA ILE A 106 16.91 -4.67 -5.58
C ILE A 106 15.75 -5.52 -6.09
N ALA A 107 16.04 -6.53 -6.91
CA ALA A 107 15.03 -7.49 -7.39
C ALA A 107 14.37 -8.28 -6.24
N PRO A 108 15.07 -8.73 -5.18
CA PRO A 108 14.49 -9.43 -4.04
C PRO A 108 13.33 -8.70 -3.33
N LEU A 109 13.29 -7.37 -3.38
CA LEU A 109 12.18 -6.58 -2.81
C LEU A 109 10.83 -6.98 -3.40
N SER A 110 10.81 -7.46 -4.66
CA SER A 110 9.58 -7.89 -5.35
C SER A 110 8.88 -9.06 -4.67
N VAL A 111 9.60 -9.96 -4.00
CA VAL A 111 9.01 -11.11 -3.29
C VAL A 111 8.11 -10.66 -2.15
N PHE A 112 8.38 -9.50 -1.58
CA PHE A 112 7.55 -8.90 -0.54
C PHE A 112 6.50 -7.95 -1.12
N ALA A 113 6.89 -7.14 -2.11
CA ALA A 113 6.03 -6.11 -2.67
C ALA A 113 4.90 -6.68 -3.54
N PHE A 114 5.19 -7.64 -4.41
CA PHE A 114 4.21 -8.12 -5.39
C PHE A 114 3.04 -8.90 -4.76
N PRO A 115 3.24 -9.75 -3.72
CA PRO A 115 2.11 -10.34 -3.00
C PRO A 115 1.17 -9.28 -2.42
N LEU A 116 1.71 -8.23 -1.79
CA LEU A 116 0.87 -7.16 -1.23
C LEU A 116 0.11 -6.41 -2.33
N ILE A 117 0.79 -6.01 -3.41
CA ILE A 117 0.17 -5.31 -4.55
C ILE A 117 -0.96 -6.17 -5.13
N PHE A 118 -0.70 -7.46 -5.35
CA PHE A 118 -1.68 -8.40 -5.87
C PHE A 118 -2.87 -8.56 -4.91
N ILE A 119 -2.62 -8.82 -3.62
CA ILE A 119 -3.67 -9.02 -2.62
C ILE A 119 -4.53 -7.77 -2.49
N MET A 120 -3.94 -6.58 -2.40
CA MET A 120 -4.70 -5.33 -2.28
C MET A 120 -5.58 -5.10 -3.52
N THR A 121 -5.05 -5.29 -4.72
CA THR A 121 -5.81 -5.15 -5.97
C THR A 121 -6.87 -6.25 -6.12
N PHE A 122 -6.59 -7.48 -5.67
CA PHE A 122 -7.55 -8.58 -5.66
C PHE A 122 -8.73 -8.29 -4.71
N VAL A 123 -8.43 -7.86 -3.48
CA VAL A 123 -9.44 -7.48 -2.49
C VAL A 123 -10.27 -6.29 -2.99
N ALA A 124 -9.65 -5.32 -3.66
CA ALA A 124 -10.39 -4.24 -4.32
C ALA A 124 -11.42 -4.78 -5.31
N ASN A 125 -11.06 -5.73 -6.16
CA ASN A 125 -12.00 -6.34 -7.11
C ASN A 125 -13.14 -7.12 -6.41
N LEU A 126 -12.90 -7.73 -5.24
CA LEU A 126 -13.93 -8.44 -4.47
C LEU A 126 -14.98 -7.50 -3.86
N PHE A 127 -14.55 -6.32 -3.43
CA PHE A 127 -15.42 -5.33 -2.77
C PHE A 127 -15.98 -4.27 -3.73
N TYR A 128 -15.87 -4.48 -5.03
CA TYR A 128 -16.43 -3.55 -5.99
C TYR A 128 -17.96 -3.50 -5.89
N ASP A 129 -18.48 -2.29 -5.67
CA ASP A 129 -19.92 -1.99 -5.69
C ASP A 129 -20.17 -0.89 -6.74
N PRO A 130 -21.01 -1.14 -7.76
CA PRO A 130 -21.31 -0.17 -8.79
C PRO A 130 -22.17 1.02 -8.29
N SER A 131 -22.95 0.82 -7.22
CA SER A 131 -23.98 1.79 -6.78
C SER A 131 -23.93 2.08 -5.27
N PRO A 132 -22.80 2.52 -4.74
CA PRO A 132 -22.68 2.73 -3.30
C PRO A 132 -23.41 3.99 -2.84
N ALA A 133 -24.08 3.89 -1.69
CA ALA A 133 -24.50 5.06 -0.93
C ALA A 133 -23.27 5.69 -0.27
N ILE A 134 -22.91 6.92 -0.67
CA ILE A 134 -21.79 7.64 -0.06
C ILE A 134 -22.34 8.51 1.06
N PRO A 135 -21.99 8.25 2.32
CA PRO A 135 -22.35 9.11 3.44
C PRO A 135 -21.84 10.56 3.24
N ASP A 136 -22.64 11.56 3.59
CA ASP A 136 -22.26 12.98 3.41
C ASP A 136 -20.97 13.36 4.15
N VAL A 137 -20.66 12.68 5.23
CA VAL A 137 -19.40 12.80 5.99
C VAL A 137 -18.17 12.56 5.11
N LEU A 138 -18.25 11.64 4.14
CA LEU A 138 -17.14 11.30 3.24
C LEU A 138 -17.01 12.28 2.06
N ARG A 139 -17.93 13.22 1.88
CA ARG A 139 -17.84 14.31 0.89
C ARG A 139 -17.05 15.53 1.41
N SER A 140 -16.28 15.36 2.46
CA SER A 140 -15.49 16.42 3.07
C SER A 140 -14.16 16.66 2.36
N ASN A 141 -13.76 17.92 2.21
CA ASN A 141 -12.45 18.29 1.67
C ASN A 141 -11.28 17.75 2.51
N TRP A 142 -11.49 17.45 3.80
CA TRP A 142 -10.51 16.82 4.67
C TRP A 142 -10.11 15.42 4.20
N LEU A 143 -11.04 14.69 3.58
CA LEU A 143 -10.77 13.35 3.03
C LEU A 143 -9.67 13.39 1.96
N TYR A 144 -9.65 14.44 1.14
CA TYR A 144 -8.68 14.63 0.06
C TYR A 144 -7.26 14.93 0.54
N ILE A 145 -7.10 15.34 1.80
CA ILE A 145 -5.79 15.60 2.39
C ILE A 145 -5.37 14.44 3.30
N HIS A 146 -6.25 14.07 4.24
CA HIS A 146 -5.97 13.03 5.23
C HIS A 146 -5.66 11.67 4.58
N THR A 147 -6.54 11.19 3.71
CA THR A 147 -6.45 9.81 3.19
C THR A 147 -5.23 9.59 2.29
N PRO A 148 -4.88 10.46 1.33
CA PRO A 148 -3.64 10.31 0.58
C PRO A 148 -2.38 10.36 1.43
N LEU A 149 -2.31 11.23 2.44
CA LEU A 149 -1.16 11.30 3.36
C LEU A 149 -0.96 10.00 4.12
N ILE A 150 -2.05 9.43 4.66
CA ILE A 150 -2.00 8.14 5.36
C ILE A 150 -1.55 7.02 4.43
N PHE A 151 -2.13 6.89 3.24
CA PHE A 151 -1.79 5.81 2.31
C PHE A 151 -0.37 5.94 1.74
N LEU A 152 0.09 7.15 1.41
CA LEU A 152 1.48 7.39 1.02
C LEU A 152 2.44 7.00 2.16
N GLY A 153 2.09 7.38 3.40
CA GLY A 153 2.82 6.97 4.59
C GLY A 153 2.87 5.44 4.73
N TYR A 154 1.74 4.76 4.63
CA TYR A 154 1.66 3.30 4.70
C TYR A 154 2.47 2.61 3.61
N ALA A 155 2.43 3.11 2.38
CA ALA A 155 3.24 2.56 1.28
C ALA A 155 4.75 2.71 1.55
N ALA A 156 5.19 3.86 2.05
CA ALA A 156 6.59 4.06 2.43
C ALA A 156 7.00 3.16 3.61
N LEU A 157 6.16 3.04 4.66
CA LEU A 157 6.40 2.17 5.81
C LEU A 157 6.35 0.68 5.43
N PHE A 158 5.59 0.30 4.42
CA PHE A 158 5.63 -1.05 3.85
C PHE A 158 7.00 -1.35 3.22
N ILE A 159 7.58 -0.42 2.46
CA ILE A 159 8.93 -0.61 1.91
C ILE A 159 9.96 -0.71 3.04
N ALA A 160 9.81 0.07 4.12
CA ALA A 160 10.66 -0.06 5.32
C ALA A 160 10.53 -1.45 5.96
N PHE A 161 9.32 -1.97 6.09
CA PHE A 161 9.04 -3.33 6.58
C PHE A 161 9.67 -4.41 5.70
N ALA A 162 9.49 -4.32 4.39
CA ALA A 162 10.06 -5.29 3.44
C ALA A 162 11.59 -5.30 3.50
N ALA A 163 12.21 -4.12 3.56
CA ALA A 163 13.66 -3.98 3.72
C ALA A 163 14.15 -4.51 5.08
N ALA A 164 13.42 -4.24 6.17
CA ALA A 164 13.71 -4.76 7.50
C ALA A 164 13.63 -6.30 7.55
N THR A 165 12.63 -6.87 6.90
CA THR A 165 12.47 -8.33 6.80
C THR A 165 13.62 -8.95 6.00
N MET A 166 13.99 -8.36 4.85
CA MET A 166 15.17 -8.79 4.09
C MET A 166 16.45 -8.71 4.94
N TYR A 167 16.61 -7.64 5.74
CA TYR A 167 17.73 -7.50 6.67
C TYR A 167 17.83 -8.69 7.62
N LEU A 168 16.75 -9.06 8.30
CA LEU A 168 16.75 -10.16 9.28
C LEU A 168 17.04 -11.51 8.62
N ILE A 169 16.47 -11.75 7.43
CA ILE A 169 16.73 -12.99 6.68
C ILE A 169 18.21 -13.06 6.28
N GLN A 170 18.77 -11.96 5.78
CA GLN A 170 20.17 -11.89 5.38
C GLN A 170 21.12 -12.02 6.57
N GLU A 171 20.82 -11.35 7.71
CA GLU A 171 21.60 -11.49 8.94
C GLU A 171 21.60 -12.93 9.45
N HIS A 172 20.44 -13.59 9.43
CA HIS A 172 20.32 -14.99 9.83
C HIS A 172 21.14 -15.89 8.91
N ALA A 173 21.07 -15.67 7.59
CA ALA A 173 21.82 -16.44 6.60
C ALA A 173 23.34 -16.29 6.79
N LEU A 174 23.83 -15.09 7.11
CA LEU A 174 25.24 -14.83 7.41
C LEU A 174 25.75 -15.54 8.67
N LYS A 175 24.89 -15.65 9.70
CA LYS A 175 25.23 -16.30 10.96
C LYS A 175 25.09 -17.83 10.91
N SER A 176 24.35 -18.35 9.97
CA SER A 176 24.14 -19.78 9.80
C SER A 176 25.36 -20.44 9.12
N LYS A 177 25.80 -21.59 9.65
CA LYS A 177 26.81 -22.43 8.99
C LYS A 177 26.33 -23.03 7.66
N HIS A 178 25.03 -23.06 7.45
CA HIS A 178 24.37 -23.51 6.24
C HIS A 178 23.61 -22.31 5.62
N PRO A 179 24.24 -21.55 4.72
CA PRO A 179 23.60 -20.38 4.13
C PRO A 179 22.30 -20.77 3.42
N VAL A 180 21.22 -20.05 3.76
CA VAL A 180 19.91 -20.26 3.15
C VAL A 180 20.03 -20.15 1.62
N ARG A 181 19.26 -20.95 0.89
CA ARG A 181 19.29 -21.02 -0.60
C ARG A 181 19.19 -19.65 -1.28
N PHE A 182 18.64 -18.63 -0.60
CA PHE A 182 18.45 -17.25 -1.08
C PHE A 182 19.59 -16.28 -0.74
N TYR A 183 20.61 -16.70 0.02
CA TYR A 183 21.66 -15.80 0.53
C TYR A 183 22.31 -14.93 -0.56
N ASN A 184 22.76 -15.54 -1.66
CA ASN A 184 23.43 -14.81 -2.75
C ASN A 184 22.52 -13.93 -3.59
N TRP A 185 21.21 -13.98 -3.36
CA TRP A 185 20.22 -13.19 -4.09
C TRP A 185 19.77 -11.96 -3.30
N LEU A 186 19.85 -12.01 -1.96
CA LEU A 186 19.49 -10.91 -1.11
C LEU A 186 20.55 -9.78 -1.16
N PRO A 187 20.14 -8.51 -0.99
CA PRO A 187 21.07 -7.38 -0.93
C PRO A 187 21.89 -7.41 0.36
N SER A 188 22.96 -6.61 0.41
CA SER A 188 23.78 -6.46 1.62
C SER A 188 22.95 -5.89 2.78
N LEU A 189 23.38 -6.17 4.01
CA LEU A 189 22.74 -5.64 5.24
C LEU A 189 22.68 -4.11 5.23
N GLU A 190 23.73 -3.45 4.72
CA GLU A 190 23.81 -2.00 4.63
C GLU A 190 22.73 -1.44 3.69
N ILE A 191 22.53 -2.04 2.52
CA ILE A 191 21.50 -1.63 1.57
C ILE A 191 20.10 -1.82 2.15
N CYS A 192 19.86 -2.95 2.85
CA CYS A 192 18.58 -3.17 3.53
C CYS A 192 18.32 -2.13 4.61
N ASP A 193 19.32 -1.82 5.44
CA ASP A 193 19.20 -0.83 6.52
C ASP A 193 19.00 0.59 5.98
N ASP A 194 19.72 0.97 4.92
CA ASP A 194 19.58 2.28 4.25
C ASP A 194 18.20 2.45 3.62
N LEU A 195 17.70 1.44 2.89
CA LEU A 195 16.36 1.45 2.30
C LEU A 195 15.28 1.55 3.40
N ALA A 196 15.40 0.75 4.48
CA ALA A 196 14.46 0.78 5.59
C ALA A 196 14.42 2.16 6.25
N TYR A 197 15.59 2.77 6.49
CA TYR A 197 15.68 4.09 7.10
C TYR A 197 15.10 5.20 6.23
N LYS A 198 15.47 5.25 4.96
CA LYS A 198 14.98 6.29 4.04
C LYS A 198 13.47 6.19 3.83
N SER A 199 12.95 4.97 3.74
CA SER A 199 11.49 4.75 3.65
C SER A 199 10.78 5.16 4.94
N LEU A 200 11.35 4.87 6.11
CA LEU A 200 10.84 5.32 7.40
C LEU A 200 10.86 6.86 7.50
N ALA A 201 11.97 7.50 7.07
CA ALA A 201 12.13 8.95 7.10
C ALA A 201 11.11 9.69 6.22
N ILE A 202 10.59 9.04 5.17
CA ILE A 202 9.49 9.54 4.34
C ILE A 202 8.14 9.20 4.97
N GLY A 203 7.95 7.94 5.38
CA GLY A 203 6.67 7.43 5.85
C GLY A 203 6.21 8.06 7.16
N PHE A 204 7.12 8.27 8.13
CA PHE A 204 6.76 8.80 9.43
C PHE A 204 6.21 10.23 9.40
N PRO A 205 6.81 11.21 8.71
CA PRO A 205 6.22 12.53 8.55
C PRO A 205 4.85 12.49 7.87
N LEU A 206 4.68 11.64 6.86
CA LEU A 206 3.42 11.49 6.13
C LEU A 206 2.30 10.97 7.04
N ILE A 207 2.55 9.90 7.84
CA ILE A 207 1.54 9.43 8.79
C ILE A 207 1.29 10.44 9.91
N THR A 208 2.30 11.20 10.33
CA THR A 208 2.15 12.25 11.34
C THR A 208 1.19 13.34 10.84
N LEU A 209 1.42 13.88 9.64
CA LEU A 209 0.53 14.84 9.00
C LEU A 209 -0.85 14.23 8.74
N GLY A 210 -0.89 12.96 8.33
CA GLY A 210 -2.14 12.23 8.14
C GLY A 210 -2.95 12.13 9.44
N ILE A 211 -2.34 11.75 10.55
CA ILE A 211 -3.03 11.66 11.87
C ILE A 211 -3.51 13.05 12.31
N MET A 212 -2.69 14.09 12.17
CA MET A 212 -3.07 15.46 12.52
C MET A 212 -4.29 15.94 11.72
N THR A 213 -4.27 15.77 10.40
CA THR A 213 -5.39 16.15 9.53
C THR A 213 -6.63 15.30 9.79
N GLY A 214 -6.48 14.03 10.13
CA GLY A 214 -7.56 13.14 10.53
C GLY A 214 -8.21 13.53 11.86
N ALA A 215 -7.42 13.96 12.84
CA ALA A 215 -7.92 14.45 14.11
C ALA A 215 -8.73 15.74 13.94
N LEU A 216 -8.26 16.67 13.09
CA LEU A 216 -8.97 17.90 12.74
C LEU A 216 -10.32 17.59 12.04
N TRP A 217 -10.29 16.64 11.10
CA TRP A 217 -11.51 16.19 10.43
C TRP A 217 -12.50 15.53 11.39
N ALA A 218 -12.04 14.61 12.23
CA ALA A 218 -12.89 13.94 13.23
C ALA A 218 -13.53 14.94 14.19
N GLN A 219 -12.77 15.95 14.64
CA GLN A 219 -13.30 17.03 15.49
C GLN A 219 -14.37 17.86 14.77
N ALA A 220 -14.15 18.19 13.51
CA ALA A 220 -15.08 19.00 12.72
C ALA A 220 -16.39 18.26 12.41
N VAL A 221 -16.35 16.94 12.25
CA VAL A 221 -17.52 16.16 11.81
C VAL A 221 -18.26 15.51 12.99
N TRP A 222 -17.54 14.96 13.98
CA TRP A 222 -18.15 14.20 15.08
C TRP A 222 -18.05 14.90 16.44
N GLY A 223 -17.33 16.03 16.52
CA GLY A 223 -17.13 16.77 17.78
C GLY A 223 -16.23 16.04 18.79
N VAL A 224 -15.83 14.77 18.51
CA VAL A 224 -14.98 13.95 19.38
C VAL A 224 -14.08 13.04 18.51
N TRP A 225 -12.77 13.18 18.67
CA TRP A 225 -11.81 12.38 17.91
C TRP A 225 -11.24 11.17 18.68
N ALA A 226 -11.30 11.17 20.02
CA ALA A 226 -10.56 10.25 20.88
C ALA A 226 -11.28 8.92 21.21
N ARG A 227 -12.53 8.71 20.76
CA ARG A 227 -13.34 7.53 21.14
C ARG A 227 -13.36 6.41 20.10
N ASP A 228 -12.57 6.51 19.05
CA ASP A 228 -12.54 5.53 17.97
C ASP A 228 -11.32 4.60 18.13
N ALA A 229 -11.54 3.30 18.03
CA ALA A 229 -10.49 2.29 18.05
C ALA A 229 -9.40 2.55 16.97
N LYS A 230 -9.80 3.05 15.79
CA LYS A 230 -8.88 3.40 14.72
C LYS A 230 -7.91 4.51 15.12
N VAL A 231 -8.38 5.52 15.83
CA VAL A 231 -7.56 6.63 16.35
C VAL A 231 -6.55 6.08 17.36
N LEU A 232 -7.00 5.23 18.30
CA LEU A 232 -6.11 4.61 19.29
C LEU A 232 -5.01 3.78 18.63
N PHE A 233 -5.37 2.86 17.72
CA PHE A 233 -4.37 2.03 17.02
C PHE A 233 -3.45 2.85 16.11
N SER A 234 -3.95 3.91 15.48
CA SER A 234 -3.11 4.85 14.71
C SER A 234 -2.09 5.53 15.60
N PHE A 235 -2.49 5.99 16.78
CA PHE A 235 -1.60 6.63 17.75
C PHE A 235 -0.55 5.66 18.31
N LEU A 236 -0.95 4.43 18.65
CA LEU A 236 -0.01 3.38 19.10
C LEU A 236 1.01 3.04 17.99
N THR A 237 0.56 2.90 16.77
CA THR A 237 1.42 2.68 15.60
C THR A 237 2.40 3.84 15.40
N TRP A 238 1.91 5.06 15.48
CA TRP A 238 2.73 6.27 15.39
C TRP A 238 3.78 6.32 16.51
N LEU A 239 3.42 5.97 17.74
CA LEU A 239 4.35 5.92 18.88
C LEU A 239 5.47 4.91 18.65
N VAL A 240 5.18 3.72 18.10
CA VAL A 240 6.21 2.73 17.76
C VAL A 240 7.21 3.32 16.75
N TYR A 241 6.75 4.01 15.74
CA TYR A 241 7.63 4.63 14.74
C TYR A 241 8.36 5.85 15.29
N LEU A 242 7.74 6.63 16.18
CA LEU A 242 8.42 7.71 16.90
C LEU A 242 9.59 7.17 17.72
N LEU A 243 9.37 6.08 18.47
CA LEU A 243 10.42 5.42 19.25
C LEU A 243 11.53 4.88 18.34
N LEU A 244 11.17 4.28 17.20
CA LEU A 244 12.15 3.80 16.23
C LEU A 244 13.03 4.94 15.70
N ILE A 245 12.44 6.06 15.31
CA ILE A 245 13.19 7.23 14.82
C ILE A 245 14.06 7.82 15.95
N PHE A 246 13.49 7.98 17.15
CA PHE A 246 14.21 8.50 18.32
C PHE A 246 15.44 7.67 18.62
N TYR A 247 15.30 6.34 18.77
CA TYR A 247 16.43 5.46 19.05
C TYR A 247 17.44 5.42 17.90
N ARG A 248 16.99 5.56 16.66
CA ARG A 248 17.86 5.59 15.49
C ARG A 248 18.71 6.87 15.43
N LEU A 249 18.13 8.01 15.75
CA LEU A 249 18.82 9.31 15.71
C LEU A 249 19.71 9.54 16.94
N ILE A 250 19.23 9.19 18.14
CA ILE A 250 19.92 9.51 19.40
C ILE A 250 20.82 8.37 19.86
N ALA A 251 20.32 7.14 19.86
CA ALA A 251 21.06 5.97 20.33
C ALA A 251 21.82 5.23 19.21
N GLY A 252 21.75 5.72 17.97
CA GLY A 252 22.43 5.11 16.82
C GLY A 252 21.95 3.68 16.50
N TRP A 253 20.73 3.31 16.88
CA TRP A 253 20.20 1.97 16.62
C TRP A 253 20.12 1.72 15.11
N ARG A 254 20.82 0.68 14.68
CA ARG A 254 20.84 0.19 13.30
C ARG A 254 20.66 -1.33 13.30
N GLY A 255 20.38 -1.88 12.12
CA GLY A 255 20.36 -3.31 11.93
C GLY A 255 19.20 -3.99 12.66
N ARG A 256 19.49 -5.07 13.39
CA ARG A 256 18.50 -6.00 13.95
C ARG A 256 17.43 -5.34 14.82
N LYS A 257 17.83 -4.43 15.73
CA LYS A 257 16.89 -3.76 16.65
C LYS A 257 15.92 -2.85 15.88
N ALA A 258 16.45 -2.07 14.93
CA ALA A 258 15.65 -1.21 14.07
C ALA A 258 14.71 -2.04 13.16
N ALA A 259 15.19 -3.17 12.65
CA ALA A 259 14.38 -4.07 11.81
C ALA A 259 13.16 -4.64 12.58
N TYR A 260 13.34 -5.10 13.83
CA TYR A 260 12.20 -5.58 14.62
C TYR A 260 11.16 -4.50 14.87
N LEU A 261 11.58 -3.27 15.23
CA LEU A 261 10.64 -2.17 15.45
C LEU A 261 9.91 -1.77 14.15
N SER A 262 10.59 -1.80 13.00
CA SER A 262 9.93 -1.59 11.69
C SER A 262 8.86 -2.63 11.43
N ILE A 263 9.11 -3.90 11.76
CA ILE A 263 8.14 -4.99 11.57
C ILE A 263 6.95 -4.80 12.51
N VAL A 264 7.20 -4.55 13.79
CA VAL A 264 6.14 -4.30 14.79
C VAL A 264 5.29 -3.09 14.39
N GLY A 265 5.94 -2.01 13.94
CA GLY A 265 5.24 -0.82 13.44
C GLY A 265 4.33 -1.12 12.25
N PHE A 266 4.80 -1.94 11.30
CA PHE A 266 3.98 -2.28 10.14
C PHE A 266 2.82 -3.25 10.47
N ILE A 267 3.01 -4.15 11.43
CA ILE A 267 1.89 -4.93 11.98
C ILE A 267 0.83 -3.98 12.57
N GLY A 268 1.24 -2.92 13.29
CA GLY A 268 0.35 -1.87 13.75
C GLY A 268 -0.39 -1.16 12.62
N VAL A 269 0.29 -0.87 11.50
CA VAL A 269 -0.36 -0.33 10.28
C VAL A 269 -1.44 -1.29 9.77
N LEU A 270 -1.15 -2.59 9.67
CA LEU A 270 -2.12 -3.57 9.20
C LEU A 270 -3.32 -3.69 10.15
N VAL A 271 -3.09 -3.69 11.47
CA VAL A 271 -4.17 -3.68 12.47
C VAL A 271 -5.04 -2.42 12.35
N THR A 272 -4.42 -1.24 12.15
CA THR A 272 -5.14 0.01 11.97
C THR A 272 -5.94 0.03 10.68
N PHE A 273 -5.39 -0.51 9.58
CA PHE A 273 -6.03 -0.48 8.27
C PHE A 273 -7.13 -1.54 8.12
N LEU A 274 -6.84 -2.78 8.54
CA LEU A 274 -7.75 -3.92 8.36
C LEU A 274 -8.61 -4.19 9.59
N GLY A 275 -8.02 -4.09 10.79
CA GLY A 275 -8.61 -4.58 12.03
C GLY A 275 -9.71 -3.70 12.58
N THR A 276 -9.65 -2.40 12.35
CA THR A 276 -10.60 -1.45 12.96
C THR A 276 -12.04 -1.60 12.47
N ASN A 277 -12.26 -2.22 11.31
CA ASN A 277 -13.60 -2.54 10.81
C ASN A 277 -14.35 -3.56 11.69
N TYR A 278 -13.63 -4.34 12.51
CA TYR A 278 -14.22 -5.34 13.42
C TYR A 278 -14.61 -4.75 14.79
N PHE A 279 -14.05 -3.60 15.17
CA PHE A 279 -14.26 -3.02 16.49
C PHE A 279 -15.45 -2.04 16.55
N GLY A 280 -16.10 -1.76 15.42
CA GLY A 280 -17.16 -0.76 15.33
C GLY A 280 -16.62 0.67 15.49
N GLY A 281 -17.40 1.67 15.12
CA GLY A 281 -17.03 3.07 15.26
C GLY A 281 -17.38 3.91 14.02
N PRO A 282 -17.21 5.24 14.08
CA PRO A 282 -17.55 6.14 12.97
C PRO A 282 -16.75 5.88 11.67
N HIS A 283 -15.60 5.24 11.77
CA HIS A 283 -14.74 4.90 10.62
C HIS A 283 -15.00 3.51 10.02
N THR A 284 -16.05 2.79 10.44
CA THR A 284 -16.41 1.52 9.80
C THR A 284 -16.99 1.81 8.42
N PHE A 285 -16.35 1.28 7.39
CA PHE A 285 -16.94 1.24 6.05
C PHE A 285 -18.12 0.26 6.08
N GLN A 286 -19.33 0.77 5.93
CA GLN A 286 -20.52 -0.06 5.71
C GLN A 286 -20.62 -0.46 4.26
#